data_73526db83c75f15c0f7dcc7602ba1086
#
_entry.id   73526db83c75f15c0f7dcc7602ba1086
#
_cell.length_a   1.000
_cell.length_b   1.000
_cell.length_c   1.000
_cell.angle_alpha   90.00
_cell.angle_beta   90.00
_cell.angle_gamma   90.00
#
_symmetry.space_group_name_H-M   'P 1'
#
loop_
_entity.id
_entity.type
_entity.pdbx_description
1 polymer ?
#
loop_
_entity_poly.entity_id
_entity_poly.type
_entity_poly.pdbx_seq_one_letter_code
_entity_poly.pdbx_strand_id
1 'polypeptide(L)'
;MATRSQQTSTLMLKSAGRPPWYAPDGKNLPAYVVGIAGGSASGKTSVARRIVESMNVPWVVILSMDSFYRRLTPEESKRAFENNHDFDHPLSYDFDAALRALRDLKQGKAVRIPQYDFSTHSPSSQSQYLYGASVIIFEGIFALYDPAILQMIDVKIFVDTDSDICLARRIKRDVAERGRDPIGVLQQYDRFVKPAYDGFVRPTMSNADVIIPRGLDNQVAIDLMIQHIKRQLDEHNATIMRPVLVGQYDSSSAQDGLAPTLVTLPQTSQVRAMQTILCD
;
A
#
# COMPACT_ATOMS: atom_id res chain seq x y z
N MET A 1 8.35 -25.28 -29.17
CA MET A 1 7.34 -24.29 -28.78
C MET A 1 7.59 -23.98 -27.32
N ALA A 2 8.20 -22.84 -27.02
CA ALA A 2 8.60 -22.48 -25.68
C ALA A 2 7.45 -21.77 -24.98
N THR A 3 6.92 -22.35 -23.94
CA THR A 3 5.92 -21.78 -23.05
C THR A 3 6.55 -20.58 -22.31
N ARG A 4 6.12 -19.38 -22.68
CA ARG A 4 6.36 -18.16 -21.91
C ARG A 4 5.58 -18.28 -20.60
N SER A 5 6.26 -18.64 -19.52
CA SER A 5 5.77 -18.38 -18.18
C SER A 5 5.69 -16.86 -18.01
N GLN A 6 4.50 -16.31 -18.02
CA GLN A 6 4.27 -14.93 -17.60
C GLN A 6 4.54 -14.87 -16.08
N GLN A 7 5.77 -14.50 -15.74
CA GLN A 7 6.07 -13.98 -14.44
C GLN A 7 5.20 -12.75 -14.24
N THR A 8 4.24 -12.86 -13.35
CA THR A 8 3.59 -11.73 -12.70
C THR A 8 4.71 -10.97 -11.98
N SER A 9 5.36 -10.06 -12.72
CA SER A 9 6.33 -9.17 -12.13
C SER A 9 5.56 -8.22 -11.21
N THR A 10 5.48 -8.62 -9.94
CA THR A 10 5.36 -7.64 -8.87
C THR A 10 6.46 -6.63 -9.15
N LEU A 11 6.09 -5.42 -9.53
CA LEU A 11 7.01 -4.30 -9.72
C LEU A 11 7.60 -4.00 -8.34
N MET A 12 8.54 -4.83 -7.93
CA MET A 12 9.52 -4.49 -6.94
C MET A 12 10.42 -3.47 -7.61
N LEU A 13 10.16 -2.20 -7.40
CA LEU A 13 11.24 -1.26 -7.37
C LEU A 13 12.19 -1.79 -6.30
N LYS A 14 13.28 -2.44 -6.73
CA LYS A 14 14.36 -2.88 -5.87
C LYS A 14 14.95 -1.63 -5.23
N SER A 15 14.34 -1.16 -4.16
CA SER A 15 14.95 -0.18 -3.31
C SER A 15 16.12 -0.91 -2.64
N ALA A 16 17.33 -0.72 -3.13
CA ALA A 16 18.53 -1.11 -2.41
C ALA A 16 18.44 -0.42 -1.05
N GLY A 17 18.22 -1.22 0.00
CA GLY A 17 17.88 -0.85 1.35
C GLY A 17 18.42 0.50 1.78
N ARG A 18 17.55 1.49 1.84
CA ARG A 18 17.87 2.75 2.47
C ARG A 18 17.50 2.64 3.94
N PRO A 19 18.35 3.09 4.85
CA PRO A 19 17.97 3.21 6.25
C PRO A 19 16.73 4.11 6.37
N PRO A 20 15.85 3.87 7.36
CA PRO A 20 14.69 4.69 7.59
C PRO A 20 15.09 6.16 7.65
N TRP A 21 14.22 7.04 7.16
CA TRP A 21 14.40 8.46 7.28
C TRP A 21 14.46 8.83 8.77
N TYR A 22 15.51 9.55 9.15
CA TYR A 22 15.63 10.09 10.49
C TYR A 22 15.31 11.58 10.46
N ALA A 23 14.52 12.02 11.42
CA ALA A 23 14.38 13.42 11.74
C ALA A 23 15.73 13.98 12.24
N PRO A 24 15.92 15.32 12.26
CA PRO A 24 17.12 15.92 12.81
C PRO A 24 17.41 15.51 14.26
N ASP A 25 16.41 15.12 15.01
CA ASP A 25 16.51 14.59 16.38
C ASP A 25 16.86 13.09 16.46
N GLY A 26 17.10 12.44 15.31
CA GLY A 26 17.45 11.02 15.21
C GLY A 26 16.27 10.07 15.30
N LYS A 27 15.02 10.56 15.36
CA LYS A 27 13.83 9.71 15.35
C LYS A 27 13.48 9.26 13.96
N ASN A 28 13.00 8.04 13.83
CA ASN A 28 12.44 7.51 12.57
C ASN A 28 11.21 8.30 12.18
N LEU A 29 11.16 8.68 10.91
CA LEU A 29 9.97 9.29 10.31
C LEU A 29 9.00 8.19 9.93
N PRO A 30 7.74 8.24 10.40
CA PRO A 30 6.75 7.26 10.01
C PRO A 30 6.44 7.39 8.52
N ALA A 31 6.30 6.26 7.84
CA ALA A 31 5.88 6.25 6.44
C ALA A 31 4.45 6.79 6.29
N TYR A 32 4.21 7.46 5.16
CA TYR A 32 2.87 7.88 4.76
C TYR A 32 2.08 6.70 4.21
N VAL A 33 0.90 6.44 4.75
CA VAL A 33 0.09 5.27 4.41
C VAL A 33 -1.12 5.66 3.59
N VAL A 34 -1.24 5.09 2.39
CA VAL A 34 -2.39 5.22 1.52
C VAL A 34 -3.19 3.91 1.55
N GLY A 35 -4.42 3.96 2.03
CA GLY A 35 -5.33 2.80 2.02
C GLY A 35 -6.20 2.81 0.77
N ILE A 36 -6.24 1.69 0.03
CA ILE A 36 -7.07 1.56 -1.17
C ILE A 36 -7.98 0.35 -1.05
N ALA A 37 -9.28 0.61 -0.87
CA ALA A 37 -10.32 -0.41 -0.86
C ALA A 37 -11.17 -0.40 -2.14
N GLY A 38 -12.04 -1.40 -2.28
CA GLY A 38 -12.96 -1.54 -3.39
C GLY A 38 -13.29 -3.00 -3.66
N GLY A 39 -14.31 -3.26 -4.46
CA GLY A 39 -14.75 -4.60 -4.80
C GLY A 39 -13.69 -5.46 -5.49
N SER A 40 -13.89 -6.77 -5.49
CA SER A 40 -13.06 -7.66 -6.29
C SER A 40 -13.13 -7.27 -7.77
N ALA A 41 -11.97 -7.16 -8.42
CA ALA A 41 -11.83 -6.71 -9.81
C ALA A 41 -12.30 -5.27 -10.11
N SER A 42 -12.49 -4.41 -9.09
CA SER A 42 -12.79 -2.98 -9.30
C SER A 42 -11.62 -2.20 -9.90
N GLY A 43 -10.41 -2.75 -9.89
CA GLY A 43 -9.20 -2.08 -10.39
C GLY A 43 -8.35 -1.41 -9.33
N LYS A 44 -8.61 -1.64 -8.03
CA LYS A 44 -7.83 -1.05 -6.91
C LYS A 44 -6.32 -1.29 -7.02
N THR A 45 -5.88 -2.53 -7.33
CA THR A 45 -4.45 -2.85 -7.53
C THR A 45 -3.85 -2.09 -8.71
N SER A 46 -4.62 -1.90 -9.78
CA SER A 46 -4.19 -1.14 -10.95
C SER A 46 -4.08 0.35 -10.63
N VAL A 47 -5.02 0.90 -9.85
CA VAL A 47 -4.95 2.27 -9.32
C VAL A 47 -3.73 2.43 -8.42
N ALA A 48 -3.48 1.47 -7.51
CA ALA A 48 -2.30 1.46 -6.65
C ALA A 48 -1.00 1.52 -7.47
N ARG A 49 -0.87 0.68 -8.50
CA ARG A 49 0.30 0.68 -9.40
C ARG A 49 0.45 2.01 -10.14
N ARG A 50 -0.63 2.56 -10.66
CA ARG A 50 -0.62 3.85 -11.36
C ARG A 50 -0.16 4.98 -10.45
N ILE A 51 -0.59 4.99 -9.18
CA ILE A 51 -0.12 5.95 -8.18
C ILE A 51 1.39 5.80 -7.98
N VAL A 52 1.89 4.57 -7.76
CA VAL A 52 3.32 4.30 -7.58
C VAL A 52 4.14 4.80 -8.76
N GLU A 53 3.76 4.41 -9.99
CA GLU A 53 4.47 4.78 -11.22
C GLU A 53 4.53 6.30 -11.43
N SER A 54 3.45 6.99 -11.07
CA SER A 54 3.33 8.45 -11.29
C SER A 54 3.95 9.29 -10.19
N MET A 55 4.17 8.71 -9.01
CA MET A 55 4.76 9.45 -7.89
C MET A 55 6.23 9.78 -8.09
N ASN A 56 6.95 8.98 -8.87
CA ASN A 56 8.39 9.09 -9.07
C ASN A 56 9.18 9.21 -7.74
N VAL A 57 8.68 8.54 -6.70
CA VAL A 57 9.30 8.51 -5.36
C VAL A 57 10.01 7.17 -5.22
N PRO A 58 11.30 7.13 -4.86
CA PRO A 58 12.11 5.89 -4.92
C PRO A 58 11.73 4.84 -3.88
N TRP A 59 10.87 5.14 -2.92
CA TRP A 59 10.64 4.32 -1.74
C TRP A 59 9.15 4.09 -1.48
N VAL A 60 8.46 3.49 -2.44
CA VAL A 60 7.05 3.12 -2.32
C VAL A 60 6.90 1.61 -2.25
N VAL A 61 6.12 1.12 -1.29
CA VAL A 61 5.81 -0.29 -1.10
C VAL A 61 4.31 -0.51 -1.24
N ILE A 62 3.92 -1.55 -1.97
CA ILE A 62 2.54 -2.04 -1.99
C ILE A 62 2.44 -3.22 -1.03
N LEU A 63 1.60 -3.08 -0.02
CA LEU A 63 1.23 -4.14 0.91
C LEU A 63 -0.20 -4.59 0.59
N SER A 64 -0.33 -5.77 -0.04
CA SER A 64 -1.63 -6.33 -0.38
C SER A 64 -2.22 -7.13 0.78
N MET A 65 -3.49 -6.92 1.08
CA MET A 65 -4.25 -7.72 2.04
C MET A 65 -4.36 -9.19 1.63
N ASP A 66 -4.24 -9.49 0.35
CA ASP A 66 -4.30 -10.87 -0.14
C ASP A 66 -3.18 -11.74 0.44
N SER A 67 -2.11 -11.13 0.98
CA SER A 67 -1.05 -11.83 1.72
C SER A 67 -1.49 -12.34 3.10
N PHE A 68 -2.60 -11.86 3.62
CA PHE A 68 -3.06 -12.13 4.98
C PHE A 68 -4.32 -13.00 5.06
N TYR A 69 -4.58 -13.80 4.02
CA TYR A 69 -5.57 -14.87 4.13
C TYR A 69 -5.16 -15.88 5.20
N ARG A 70 -6.12 -16.30 6.00
CA ARG A 70 -5.90 -17.38 6.98
C ARG A 70 -5.60 -18.70 6.28
N ARG A 71 -4.85 -19.55 6.96
CA ARG A 71 -4.71 -20.93 6.53
C ARG A 71 -6.02 -21.65 6.67
N LEU A 72 -6.41 -22.36 5.62
CA LEU A 72 -7.60 -23.20 5.64
C LEU A 72 -7.33 -24.50 6.40
N THR A 73 -8.35 -25.00 7.10
CA THR A 73 -8.36 -26.37 7.61
C THR A 73 -8.48 -27.36 6.44
N PRO A 74 -8.18 -28.64 6.61
CA PRO A 74 -8.36 -29.65 5.55
C PRO A 74 -9.78 -29.66 4.98
N GLU A 75 -10.80 -29.50 5.82
CA GLU A 75 -12.22 -29.46 5.43
C GLU A 75 -12.55 -28.20 4.63
N GLU A 76 -12.02 -27.05 5.05
CA GLU A 76 -12.18 -25.78 4.34
C GLU A 76 -11.44 -25.83 3.00
N SER A 77 -10.25 -26.40 2.95
CA SER A 77 -9.49 -26.58 1.73
C SER A 77 -10.25 -27.43 0.71
N LYS A 78 -10.86 -28.55 1.14
CA LYS A 78 -11.72 -29.36 0.28
C LYS A 78 -12.88 -28.53 -0.29
N ARG A 79 -13.58 -27.78 0.56
CA ARG A 79 -14.68 -26.90 0.12
C ARG A 79 -14.19 -25.81 -0.84
N ALA A 80 -12.98 -25.28 -0.63
CA ALA A 80 -12.40 -24.27 -1.51
C ALA A 80 -12.18 -24.80 -2.93
N PHE A 81 -11.67 -26.01 -3.09
CA PHE A 81 -11.53 -26.67 -4.40
C PHE A 81 -12.86 -27.05 -5.04
N GLU A 82 -13.92 -27.20 -4.25
CA GLU A 82 -15.30 -27.40 -4.74
C GLU A 82 -16.04 -26.09 -5.03
N ASN A 83 -15.36 -24.94 -5.04
CA ASN A 83 -15.94 -23.59 -5.15
C ASN A 83 -16.98 -23.26 -4.06
N ASN A 84 -16.88 -23.89 -2.89
CA ASN A 84 -17.84 -23.82 -1.80
C ASN A 84 -17.22 -23.25 -0.50
N HIS A 85 -16.30 -22.31 -0.63
CA HIS A 85 -15.69 -21.59 0.48
C HIS A 85 -15.77 -20.09 0.26
N ASP A 86 -16.13 -19.35 1.32
CA ASP A 86 -16.24 -17.89 1.28
C ASP A 86 -14.90 -17.25 1.62
N PHE A 87 -14.19 -16.82 0.58
CA PHE A 87 -12.95 -16.05 0.70
C PHE A 87 -13.16 -14.56 0.87
N ASP A 88 -14.36 -14.08 0.59
CA ASP A 88 -14.70 -12.66 0.59
C ASP A 88 -15.33 -12.22 1.93
N HIS A 89 -15.44 -13.14 2.91
CA HIS A 89 -15.89 -12.82 4.28
C HIS A 89 -14.73 -12.28 5.12
N PRO A 90 -14.94 -11.26 6.00
CA PRO A 90 -13.88 -10.72 6.87
C PRO A 90 -13.13 -11.77 7.69
N LEU A 91 -13.81 -12.82 8.15
CA LEU A 91 -13.19 -13.91 8.92
C LEU A 91 -12.15 -14.73 8.14
N SER A 92 -12.09 -14.59 6.82
CA SER A 92 -11.09 -15.24 5.98
C SER A 92 -9.72 -14.56 6.05
N TYR A 93 -9.62 -13.39 6.73
CA TYR A 93 -8.39 -12.60 6.83
C TYR A 93 -7.84 -12.55 8.26
N ASP A 94 -6.52 -12.50 8.38
CA ASP A 94 -5.81 -12.22 9.62
C ASP A 94 -5.50 -10.71 9.71
N PHE A 95 -6.48 -9.94 10.22
CA PHE A 95 -6.33 -8.49 10.40
C PHE A 95 -5.23 -8.14 11.40
N ASP A 96 -5.01 -8.96 12.42
CA ASP A 96 -3.95 -8.73 13.39
C ASP A 96 -2.56 -8.84 12.75
N ALA A 97 -2.36 -9.82 11.88
CA ALA A 97 -1.11 -9.96 11.12
C ALA A 97 -0.92 -8.77 10.17
N ALA A 98 -1.98 -8.35 9.47
CA ALA A 98 -1.95 -7.19 8.59
C ALA A 98 -1.61 -5.90 9.36
N LEU A 99 -2.25 -5.67 10.51
CA LEU A 99 -2.00 -4.52 11.38
C LEU A 99 -0.57 -4.50 11.91
N ARG A 100 -0.04 -5.66 12.36
CA ARG A 100 1.36 -5.77 12.81
C ARG A 100 2.32 -5.42 11.68
N ALA A 101 2.11 -6.00 10.49
CA ALA A 101 2.95 -5.73 9.31
C ALA A 101 2.93 -4.25 8.93
N LEU A 102 1.75 -3.64 8.87
CA LEU A 102 1.57 -2.23 8.55
C LEU A 102 2.25 -1.32 9.58
N ARG A 103 2.09 -1.62 10.87
CA ARG A 103 2.72 -0.87 11.97
C ARG A 103 4.24 -0.93 11.89
N ASP A 104 4.81 -2.12 11.68
CA ASP A 104 6.25 -2.29 11.60
C ASP A 104 6.84 -1.60 10.36
N LEU A 105 6.18 -1.69 9.20
CA LEU A 105 6.57 -0.95 8.00
C LEU A 105 6.48 0.56 8.20
N LYS A 106 5.41 1.07 8.83
CA LYS A 106 5.25 2.50 9.14
C LYS A 106 6.36 3.02 10.05
N GLN A 107 6.90 2.16 10.91
CA GLN A 107 8.05 2.45 11.77
C GLN A 107 9.41 2.25 11.08
N GLY A 108 9.43 1.96 9.78
CA GLY A 108 10.66 1.76 9.02
C GLY A 108 11.34 0.40 9.23
N LYS A 109 10.68 -0.55 9.89
CA LYS A 109 11.21 -1.91 10.09
C LYS A 109 11.03 -2.75 8.84
N ALA A 110 11.92 -3.73 8.66
CA ALA A 110 11.74 -4.77 7.65
C ALA A 110 10.69 -5.78 8.11
N VAL A 111 9.80 -6.17 7.21
CA VAL A 111 8.73 -7.15 7.49
C VAL A 111 8.76 -8.28 6.47
N ARG A 112 8.59 -9.48 6.96
CA ARG A 112 8.45 -10.66 6.11
C ARG A 112 6.97 -10.91 5.83
N ILE A 113 6.57 -10.76 4.56
CA ILE A 113 5.19 -10.92 4.11
C ILE A 113 5.03 -12.26 3.40
N PRO A 114 4.06 -13.11 3.80
CA PRO A 114 3.76 -14.33 3.08
C PRO A 114 3.20 -14.00 1.69
N GLN A 115 3.48 -14.85 0.71
CA GLN A 115 2.81 -14.80 -0.58
C GLN A 115 1.65 -15.80 -0.57
N TYR A 116 0.49 -15.38 -1.05
CA TYR A 116 -0.67 -16.26 -1.17
C TYR A 116 -0.79 -16.81 -2.58
N ASP A 117 -0.95 -18.11 -2.68
CA ASP A 117 -1.18 -18.80 -3.94
C ASP A 117 -2.69 -19.08 -4.13
N PHE A 118 -3.28 -18.38 -5.07
CA PHE A 118 -4.71 -18.50 -5.39
C PHE A 118 -5.06 -19.81 -6.09
N SER A 119 -4.09 -20.54 -6.65
CA SER A 119 -4.32 -21.82 -7.29
C SER A 119 -4.41 -22.97 -6.29
N THR A 120 -3.64 -22.86 -5.21
CA THR A 120 -3.61 -23.87 -4.13
C THR A 120 -4.41 -23.44 -2.89
N HIS A 121 -5.01 -22.24 -2.90
CA HIS A 121 -5.73 -21.67 -1.77
C HIS A 121 -4.95 -21.68 -0.46
N SER A 122 -3.64 -21.45 -0.53
CA SER A 122 -2.77 -21.52 0.64
C SER A 122 -1.65 -20.48 0.58
N PRO A 123 -1.10 -20.07 1.76
CA PRO A 123 0.14 -19.34 1.79
C PRO A 123 1.26 -20.14 1.15
N SER A 124 1.97 -19.55 0.20
CA SER A 124 3.16 -20.13 -0.42
C SER A 124 4.28 -20.35 0.62
N SER A 125 5.19 -21.28 0.34
CA SER A 125 6.45 -21.40 1.09
C SER A 125 7.38 -20.19 0.87
N GLN A 126 7.15 -19.41 -0.18
CA GLN A 126 7.88 -18.19 -0.48
C GLN A 126 7.34 -17.03 0.35
N SER A 127 8.24 -16.19 0.81
CA SER A 127 7.90 -14.95 1.49
C SER A 127 8.73 -13.82 0.91
N GLN A 128 8.15 -12.65 0.90
CA GLN A 128 8.78 -11.44 0.43
C GLN A 128 9.21 -10.60 1.64
N TYR A 129 10.44 -10.08 1.60
CA TYR A 129 10.85 -9.06 2.55
C TYR A 129 10.49 -7.69 1.99
N LEU A 130 9.70 -6.93 2.76
CA LEU A 130 9.45 -5.52 2.52
C LEU A 130 10.27 -4.73 3.53
N TYR A 131 10.96 -3.72 3.04
CA TYR A 131 11.76 -2.83 3.87
C TYR A 131 11.00 -1.53 4.09
N GLY A 132 11.39 -0.76 5.10
CA GLY A 132 10.81 0.54 5.38
C GLY A 132 10.78 1.43 4.14
N ALA A 133 9.65 2.08 3.92
CA ALA A 133 9.36 2.92 2.78
C ALA A 133 8.94 4.31 3.23
N SER A 134 9.05 5.31 2.35
CA SER A 134 8.47 6.64 2.60
C SER A 134 6.96 6.61 2.43
N VAL A 135 6.47 5.74 1.53
CA VAL A 135 5.03 5.57 1.26
C VAL A 135 4.68 4.09 1.26
N ILE A 136 3.63 3.74 1.97
CA ILE A 136 3.05 2.41 1.97
C ILE A 136 1.66 2.51 1.33
N ILE A 137 1.43 1.77 0.26
CA ILE A 137 0.09 1.59 -0.30
C ILE A 137 -0.46 0.27 0.24
N PHE A 138 -1.40 0.37 1.16
CA PHE A 138 -2.12 -0.78 1.71
C PHE A 138 -3.40 -1.00 0.91
N GLU A 139 -3.49 -2.10 0.15
CA GLU A 139 -4.61 -2.34 -0.73
C GLU A 139 -5.29 -3.68 -0.50
N GLY A 140 -6.60 -3.73 -0.70
CA GLY A 140 -7.39 -4.93 -0.62
C GLY A 140 -8.88 -4.65 -0.46
N ILE A 141 -9.71 -5.69 -0.58
CA ILE A 141 -11.17 -5.50 -0.47
C ILE A 141 -11.57 -4.98 0.92
N PHE A 142 -10.82 -5.32 1.97
CA PHE A 142 -11.04 -4.90 3.34
C PHE A 142 -10.02 -3.89 3.88
N ALA A 143 -9.30 -3.19 3.00
CA ALA A 143 -8.28 -2.22 3.43
C ALA A 143 -8.87 -1.09 4.31
N LEU A 144 -10.16 -0.79 4.19
CA LEU A 144 -10.86 0.22 4.99
C LEU A 144 -11.90 -0.38 5.96
N TYR A 145 -11.75 -1.66 6.33
CA TYR A 145 -12.74 -2.36 7.16
C TYR A 145 -12.42 -2.29 8.67
N ASP A 146 -11.17 -2.60 9.03
CA ASP A 146 -10.78 -2.72 10.44
C ASP A 146 -10.46 -1.34 11.07
N PRO A 147 -11.07 -0.98 12.22
CA PRO A 147 -10.87 0.32 12.85
C PRO A 147 -9.43 0.60 13.27
N ALA A 148 -8.66 -0.42 13.68
CA ALA A 148 -7.27 -0.23 14.07
C ALA A 148 -6.36 0.01 12.86
N ILE A 149 -6.66 -0.63 11.74
CA ILE A 149 -5.99 -0.37 10.46
C ILE A 149 -6.35 1.03 9.95
N LEU A 150 -7.61 1.46 10.04
CA LEU A 150 -8.04 2.81 9.63
C LEU A 150 -7.26 3.92 10.32
N GLN A 151 -6.90 3.73 11.61
CA GLN A 151 -6.09 4.70 12.37
C GLN A 151 -4.64 4.79 11.88
N MET A 152 -4.16 3.79 11.14
CA MET A 152 -2.81 3.78 10.58
C MET A 152 -2.73 4.46 9.22
N ILE A 153 -3.86 4.66 8.55
CA ILE A 153 -3.97 5.16 7.19
C ILE A 153 -4.11 6.69 7.20
N ASP A 154 -3.23 7.36 6.45
CA ASP A 154 -3.20 8.82 6.36
C ASP A 154 -4.16 9.34 5.25
N VAL A 155 -4.36 8.58 4.17
CA VAL A 155 -5.36 8.85 3.13
C VAL A 155 -6.10 7.58 2.73
N LYS A 156 -7.42 7.64 2.67
CA LYS A 156 -8.31 6.50 2.43
C LYS A 156 -9.04 6.67 1.10
N ILE A 157 -8.83 5.73 0.20
CA ILE A 157 -9.37 5.75 -1.16
C ILE A 157 -10.30 4.55 -1.34
N PHE A 158 -11.48 4.76 -1.87
CA PHE A 158 -12.36 3.69 -2.31
C PHE A 158 -12.50 3.71 -3.83
N VAL A 159 -12.18 2.58 -4.47
CA VAL A 159 -12.33 2.42 -5.93
C VAL A 159 -13.70 1.80 -6.20
N ASP A 160 -14.60 2.62 -6.72
CA ASP A 160 -15.97 2.24 -7.03
C ASP A 160 -16.11 1.95 -8.53
N THR A 161 -16.50 0.74 -8.85
CA THR A 161 -16.71 0.28 -10.23
C THR A 161 -17.98 -0.56 -10.27
N ASP A 162 -18.79 -0.36 -11.30
CA ASP A 162 -20.06 -1.04 -11.48
C ASP A 162 -19.90 -2.57 -11.39
N SER A 163 -20.85 -3.22 -10.74
CA SER A 163 -20.78 -4.65 -10.42
C SER A 163 -20.69 -5.56 -11.64
N ASP A 164 -21.32 -5.20 -12.75
CA ASP A 164 -21.27 -5.91 -14.02
C ASP A 164 -19.87 -5.83 -14.65
N ILE A 165 -19.24 -4.66 -14.61
CA ILE A 165 -17.85 -4.45 -15.06
C ILE A 165 -16.89 -5.26 -14.18
N CYS A 166 -17.09 -5.22 -12.86
CA CYS A 166 -16.29 -6.01 -11.92
C CYS A 166 -16.43 -7.51 -12.20
N LEU A 167 -17.63 -7.99 -12.44
CA LEU A 167 -17.89 -9.39 -12.75
C LEU A 167 -17.21 -9.81 -14.07
N ALA A 168 -17.36 -9.02 -15.14
CA ALA A 168 -16.72 -9.29 -16.42
C ALA A 168 -15.18 -9.36 -16.29
N ARG A 169 -14.59 -8.40 -15.56
CA ARG A 169 -13.15 -8.38 -15.29
C ARG A 169 -12.69 -9.56 -14.43
N ARG A 170 -13.50 -9.94 -13.42
CA ARG A 170 -13.24 -11.10 -12.56
C ARG A 170 -13.23 -12.41 -13.34
N ILE A 171 -14.23 -12.64 -14.20
CA ILE A 171 -14.29 -13.84 -15.05
C ILE A 171 -13.05 -13.91 -15.92
N LYS A 172 -12.73 -12.83 -16.65
CA LYS A 172 -11.55 -12.78 -17.51
C LYS A 172 -10.25 -13.09 -16.75
N ARG A 173 -10.04 -12.47 -15.59
CA ARG A 173 -8.85 -12.69 -14.76
C ARG A 173 -8.79 -14.12 -14.22
N ASP A 174 -9.86 -14.59 -13.60
CA ASP A 174 -9.85 -15.86 -12.87
C ASP A 174 -9.75 -17.05 -13.84
N VAL A 175 -10.28 -16.93 -15.06
CA VAL A 175 -10.10 -17.93 -16.11
C VAL A 175 -8.69 -17.89 -16.68
N ALA A 176 -8.19 -16.71 -17.06
CA ALA A 176 -6.89 -16.59 -17.73
C ALA A 176 -5.68 -16.77 -16.80
N GLU A 177 -5.77 -16.28 -15.56
CA GLU A 177 -4.62 -16.21 -14.65
C GLU A 177 -4.67 -17.28 -13.53
N ARG A 178 -5.85 -17.74 -13.15
CA ARG A 178 -6.06 -18.68 -12.03
C ARG A 178 -6.54 -20.06 -12.47
N GLY A 179 -6.77 -20.24 -13.79
CA GLY A 179 -7.21 -21.52 -14.38
C GLY A 179 -8.59 -21.98 -13.90
N ARG A 180 -9.46 -21.04 -13.47
CA ARG A 180 -10.79 -21.36 -12.96
C ARG A 180 -11.79 -21.58 -14.08
N ASP A 181 -12.78 -22.44 -13.82
CA ASP A 181 -13.92 -22.61 -14.70
C ASP A 181 -14.87 -21.39 -14.63
N PRO A 182 -15.34 -20.84 -15.76
CA PRO A 182 -16.24 -19.69 -15.79
C PRO A 182 -17.52 -19.88 -14.99
N ILE A 183 -18.12 -21.10 -15.03
CA ILE A 183 -19.34 -21.41 -14.30
C ILE A 183 -19.08 -21.39 -12.79
N GLY A 184 -17.95 -21.96 -12.35
CA GLY A 184 -17.52 -21.92 -10.97
C GLY A 184 -17.26 -20.49 -10.47
N VAL A 185 -16.71 -19.61 -11.32
CA VAL A 185 -16.53 -18.19 -10.98
C VAL A 185 -17.86 -17.48 -10.78
N LEU A 186 -18.86 -17.75 -11.65
CA LEU A 186 -20.21 -17.19 -11.52
C LEU A 186 -20.92 -17.68 -10.26
N GLN A 187 -20.84 -18.99 -9.97
CA GLN A 187 -21.42 -19.56 -8.73
C GLN A 187 -20.81 -18.95 -7.46
N GLN A 188 -19.48 -18.79 -7.42
CA GLN A 188 -18.82 -18.12 -6.31
C GLN A 188 -19.24 -16.65 -6.21
N TYR A 189 -19.37 -15.95 -7.32
CA TYR A 189 -19.77 -14.55 -7.33
C TYR A 189 -21.15 -14.36 -6.73
N ASP A 190 -22.13 -15.13 -7.18
CA ASP A 190 -23.51 -15.04 -6.73
C ASP A 190 -23.64 -15.44 -5.24
N ARG A 191 -22.97 -16.52 -4.86
CA ARG A 191 -23.10 -17.09 -3.52
C ARG A 191 -22.34 -16.35 -2.44
N PHE A 192 -21.14 -15.85 -2.74
CA PHE A 192 -20.23 -15.29 -1.74
C PHE A 192 -19.79 -13.86 -2.04
N VAL A 193 -19.28 -13.61 -3.26
CA VAL A 193 -18.59 -12.35 -3.57
C VAL A 193 -19.55 -11.16 -3.54
N LYS A 194 -20.70 -11.29 -4.19
CA LYS A 194 -21.69 -10.18 -4.23
C LYS A 194 -22.33 -9.91 -2.88
N PRO A 195 -22.77 -10.93 -2.13
CA PRO A 195 -23.26 -10.72 -0.75
C PRO A 195 -22.20 -10.12 0.18
N ALA A 196 -20.96 -10.60 0.12
CA ALA A 196 -19.87 -10.05 0.92
C ALA A 196 -19.53 -8.59 0.53
N TYR A 197 -19.57 -8.28 -0.77
CA TYR A 197 -19.40 -6.92 -1.23
C TYR A 197 -20.49 -6.00 -0.64
N ASP A 198 -21.75 -6.38 -0.76
CA ASP A 198 -22.86 -5.55 -0.27
C ASP A 198 -22.88 -5.43 1.27
N GLY A 199 -22.56 -6.52 1.98
CA GLY A 199 -22.64 -6.57 3.44
C GLY A 199 -21.41 -6.01 4.15
N PHE A 200 -20.22 -6.14 3.58
CA PHE A 200 -18.97 -5.81 4.28
C PHE A 200 -18.08 -4.81 3.52
N VAL A 201 -17.93 -4.93 2.19
CA VAL A 201 -16.98 -4.08 1.45
C VAL A 201 -17.59 -2.72 1.14
N ARG A 202 -18.78 -2.69 0.55
CA ARG A 202 -19.45 -1.45 0.16
C ARG A 202 -19.70 -0.49 1.35
N PRO A 203 -20.09 -0.94 2.54
CA PRO A 203 -20.22 -0.05 3.69
C PRO A 203 -18.93 0.68 4.06
N THR A 204 -17.74 0.11 3.78
CA THR A 204 -16.46 0.77 4.05
C THR A 204 -16.18 2.00 3.19
N MET A 205 -16.97 2.22 2.13
CA MET A 205 -16.94 3.44 1.34
C MET A 205 -17.17 4.69 2.20
N SER A 206 -17.95 4.59 3.27
CA SER A 206 -18.18 5.68 4.22
C SER A 206 -16.93 6.09 5.01
N ASN A 207 -15.92 5.22 5.07
CA ASN A 207 -14.64 5.50 5.72
C ASN A 207 -13.63 6.17 4.76
N ALA A 208 -13.94 6.28 3.46
CA ALA A 208 -13.04 6.81 2.46
C ALA A 208 -13.03 8.34 2.47
N ASP A 209 -11.84 8.93 2.36
CA ASP A 209 -11.67 10.38 2.15
C ASP A 209 -11.97 10.74 0.69
N VAL A 210 -11.71 9.79 -0.24
CA VAL A 210 -11.94 9.97 -1.68
C VAL A 210 -12.49 8.69 -2.31
N ILE A 211 -13.49 8.86 -3.19
CA ILE A 211 -14.03 7.80 -4.02
C ILE A 211 -13.55 8.01 -5.46
N ILE A 212 -12.95 6.98 -6.07
CA ILE A 212 -12.55 6.97 -7.47
C ILE A 212 -13.55 6.10 -8.25
N PRO A 213 -14.52 6.72 -8.95
CA PRO A 213 -15.45 5.96 -9.76
C PRO A 213 -14.77 5.41 -11.01
N ARG A 214 -15.18 4.23 -11.46
CA ARG A 214 -14.71 3.54 -12.67
C ARG A 214 -13.24 3.10 -12.65
N GLY A 215 -12.55 3.22 -11.53
CA GLY A 215 -11.16 2.77 -11.39
C GLY A 215 -10.19 3.46 -12.36
N LEU A 216 -9.39 2.69 -13.12
CA LEU A 216 -8.39 3.24 -14.06
C LEU A 216 -8.97 4.09 -15.20
N ASP A 217 -10.23 3.95 -15.53
CA ASP A 217 -10.85 4.73 -16.60
C ASP A 217 -11.02 6.19 -16.20
N ASN A 218 -10.93 6.51 -14.90
CA ASN A 218 -10.99 7.87 -14.38
C ASN A 218 -9.59 8.44 -14.11
N GLN A 219 -8.87 8.73 -15.20
CA GLN A 219 -7.52 9.30 -15.13
C GLN A 219 -7.48 10.61 -14.34
N VAL A 220 -8.50 11.47 -14.51
CA VAL A 220 -8.57 12.77 -13.85
C VAL A 220 -8.60 12.62 -12.32
N ALA A 221 -9.42 11.70 -11.80
CA ALA A 221 -9.48 11.47 -10.36
C ALA A 221 -8.15 10.89 -9.83
N ILE A 222 -7.51 9.99 -10.58
CA ILE A 222 -6.23 9.41 -10.21
C ILE A 222 -5.14 10.49 -10.20
N ASP A 223 -5.07 11.33 -11.21
CA ASP A 223 -4.07 12.40 -11.30
C ASP A 223 -4.23 13.44 -10.16
N LEU A 224 -5.48 13.77 -9.81
CA LEU A 224 -5.76 14.63 -8.65
C LEU A 224 -5.29 13.97 -7.34
N MET A 225 -5.52 12.68 -7.18
CA MET A 225 -5.05 11.93 -6.00
C MET A 225 -3.52 11.88 -5.93
N ILE A 226 -2.86 11.67 -7.06
CA ILE A 226 -1.40 11.68 -7.13
C ILE A 226 -0.85 13.05 -6.70
N GLN A 227 -1.43 14.13 -7.20
CA GLN A 227 -1.05 15.50 -6.81
C GLN A 227 -1.28 15.75 -5.31
N HIS A 228 -2.42 15.29 -4.79
CA HIS A 228 -2.73 15.41 -3.37
C HIS A 228 -1.71 14.65 -2.50
N ILE A 229 -1.40 13.39 -2.82
CA ILE A 229 -0.43 12.59 -2.10
C ILE A 229 0.97 13.23 -2.16
N LYS A 230 1.39 13.71 -3.33
CA LYS A 230 2.68 14.42 -3.47
C LYS A 230 2.75 15.64 -2.56
N ARG A 231 1.73 16.47 -2.57
CA ARG A 231 1.67 17.66 -1.69
C ARG A 231 1.74 17.27 -0.22
N GLN A 232 0.99 16.25 0.20
CA GLN A 232 1.02 15.79 1.58
C GLN A 232 2.40 15.23 1.98
N LEU A 233 3.08 14.55 1.08
CA LEU A 233 4.46 14.09 1.30
C LEU A 233 5.44 15.27 1.41
N ASP A 234 5.30 16.27 0.56
CA ASP A 234 6.15 17.47 0.61
C ASP A 234 5.93 18.25 1.92
N GLU A 235 4.68 18.40 2.35
CA GLU A 235 4.32 19.01 3.64
C GLU A 235 4.87 18.18 4.82
N HIS A 236 4.73 16.85 4.76
CA HIS A 236 5.28 15.94 5.74
C HIS A 236 6.80 16.07 5.82
N ASN A 237 7.49 16.03 4.68
CA ASN A 237 8.94 16.22 4.61
C ASN A 237 9.37 17.62 5.05
N ALA A 238 8.65 18.67 4.68
CA ALA A 238 8.96 20.05 5.08
C ALA A 238 8.79 20.28 6.58
N THR A 239 7.78 19.68 7.20
CA THR A 239 7.58 19.73 8.67
C THR A 239 8.75 19.10 9.41
N ILE A 240 9.36 18.09 8.80
CA ILE A 240 10.48 17.35 9.35
C ILE A 240 11.81 18.06 9.10
N MET A 241 11.96 18.71 7.95
CA MET A 241 13.16 19.46 7.57
C MET A 241 13.18 20.91 8.07
N ARG A 242 12.17 21.38 8.80
CA ARG A 242 12.29 22.65 9.48
C ARG A 242 13.43 22.56 10.47
N PRO A 243 14.55 23.27 10.25
CA PRO A 243 15.52 23.45 11.31
C PRO A 243 14.77 24.08 12.47
N VAL A 244 14.89 23.50 13.63
CA VAL A 244 14.48 24.18 14.87
C VAL A 244 15.41 25.38 14.97
N LEU A 245 15.00 26.50 14.40
CA LEU A 245 15.54 27.78 14.73
C LEU A 245 15.08 28.08 16.17
N VAL A 246 15.58 27.32 17.14
CA VAL A 246 15.58 27.70 18.53
C VAL A 246 16.72 28.70 18.71
N GLY A 247 16.51 29.88 18.17
CA GLY A 247 17.21 31.06 18.60
C GLY A 247 16.24 31.89 19.41
N GLN A 248 16.02 31.56 20.66
CA GLN A 248 15.77 32.60 21.62
C GLN A 248 17.04 33.42 21.67
N TYR A 249 17.08 34.47 20.88
CA TYR A 249 18.06 35.54 21.07
C TYR A 249 17.63 36.26 22.36
N ASP A 250 18.31 35.92 23.44
CA ASP A 250 18.27 36.70 24.64
C ASP A 250 19.02 38.02 24.33
N SER A 251 18.26 39.10 24.15
CA SER A 251 18.76 40.41 23.73
C SER A 251 19.53 41.16 24.88
N SER A 252 20.05 40.43 25.85
CA SER A 252 20.75 41.04 27.03
C SER A 252 22.27 40.94 26.99
N SER A 253 22.91 40.46 25.89
CA SER A 253 24.38 40.48 25.77
C SER A 253 24.86 40.93 24.40
N ALA A 254 24.50 42.18 24.04
CA ALA A 254 25.10 42.86 22.91
C ALA A 254 26.37 43.58 23.34
N GLN A 255 27.47 42.86 23.47
CA GLN A 255 28.84 43.39 23.42
C GLN A 255 29.77 42.22 23.13
N ASP A 256 29.99 41.94 21.88
CA ASP A 256 31.25 41.60 21.25
C ASP A 256 30.99 41.21 19.79
N GLY A 257 31.61 41.96 18.90
CA GLY A 257 31.43 41.84 17.46
C GLY A 257 32.07 40.57 16.87
N LEU A 258 31.37 39.46 16.88
CA LEU A 258 31.68 38.27 16.11
C LEU A 258 30.53 37.98 15.14
N ALA A 259 30.85 38.13 13.86
CA ALA A 259 29.95 37.70 12.79
C ALA A 259 29.49 36.23 12.97
N PRO A 260 28.26 35.86 12.62
CA PRO A 260 27.79 34.50 12.77
C PRO A 260 28.65 33.58 11.92
N THR A 261 29.42 32.71 12.54
CA THR A 261 30.20 31.68 11.88
C THR A 261 29.21 30.65 11.34
N LEU A 262 29.11 30.56 10.03
CA LEU A 262 28.39 29.51 9.38
C LEU A 262 29.07 28.18 9.78
N VAL A 263 28.43 27.43 10.65
CA VAL A 263 28.87 26.07 10.98
C VAL A 263 28.50 25.20 9.78
N THR A 264 29.42 24.99 8.88
CA THR A 264 29.33 23.95 7.86
C THR A 264 29.34 22.60 8.56
N LEU A 265 28.22 21.91 8.50
CA LEU A 265 28.14 20.52 8.93
C LEU A 265 29.19 19.69 8.17
N PRO A 266 29.91 18.77 8.84
CA PRO A 266 30.87 17.92 8.17
C PRO A 266 30.15 17.14 7.07
N GLN A 267 30.64 17.25 5.84
CA GLN A 267 30.12 16.53 4.69
C GLN A 267 30.36 15.03 4.89
N THR A 268 29.37 14.33 5.41
CA THR A 268 29.39 12.87 5.43
C THR A 268 29.22 12.35 4.00
N SER A 269 29.74 11.16 3.70
CA SER A 269 29.59 10.50 2.40
C SER A 269 28.13 10.43 1.90
N GLN A 270 27.17 10.51 2.80
CA GLN A 270 25.74 10.55 2.52
C GLN A 270 25.27 11.91 1.95
N VAL A 271 25.81 13.02 2.44
CA VAL A 271 25.49 14.37 1.93
C VAL A 271 26.06 14.55 0.51
N ARG A 272 27.23 14.00 0.21
CA ARG A 272 27.81 14.01 -1.13
C ARG A 272 27.00 13.19 -2.13
N ALA A 273 26.49 12.03 -1.73
CA ALA A 273 25.63 11.22 -2.60
C ALA A 273 24.32 11.92 -2.95
N MET A 274 23.76 12.74 -2.05
CA MET A 274 22.57 13.53 -2.33
C MET A 274 22.82 14.69 -3.31
N GLN A 275 23.98 15.33 -3.25
CA GLN A 275 24.33 16.42 -4.18
C GLN A 275 24.56 15.91 -5.60
N THR A 276 25.09 14.70 -5.78
CA THR A 276 25.32 14.10 -7.10
C THR A 276 24.02 13.71 -7.81
N ILE A 277 22.96 13.39 -7.05
CA ILE A 277 21.64 13.05 -7.61
C ILE A 277 20.83 14.29 -8.01
N LEU A 278 21.18 15.46 -7.49
CA LEU A 278 20.47 16.72 -7.79
C LEU A 278 21.13 17.54 -8.90
N CYS A 279 22.29 17.13 -9.40
CA CYS A 279 23.07 17.84 -10.43
C CYS A 279 23.20 17.10 -11.76
N ASP A 280 22.62 15.89 -11.90
CA ASP A 280 22.42 15.15 -13.16
C ASP A 280 20.92 15.03 -13.46
#